data_49ab55a970ccb334f924c38db2255c35
#
_entry.id   49ab55a970ccb334f924c38db2255c35
#
_cell.length_a   1.000
_cell.length_b   1.000
_cell.length_c   1.000
_cell.angle_alpha   90.00
_cell.angle_beta   90.00
_cell.angle_gamma   90.00
#
_symmetry.space_group_name_H-M   'P 1'
#
loop_
_entity.id
_entity.type
_entity.pdbx_description
1 polymer ?
#
loop_
_entity_poly.entity_id
_entity_poly.type
_entity_poly.pdbx_seq_one_letter_code
_entity_poly.pdbx_strand_id
1 'polypeptide(L)'
;MKKYLILACSALFFATSCLMGGGSSGSSSSSYYGKLTVSDISTGEVSYSINDALVEVSIPDVIVPKFDFIFNNVKFDAAMPVQLCLEISNVPFVSTVSEDETMLNYIFKGENIVPTVGGKAYDKYKVSIIEGCVSTTVDITFVIPSKNKRVYFTTAKDGIPTPEN
;
A
#
# COMPACT_ATOMS: atom_id res chain seq x y z
N MET A 1 20.42 9.73 -34.06
CA MET A 1 19.37 8.72 -34.25
C MET A 1 19.26 7.94 -32.92
N LYS A 2 18.31 8.30 -32.07
CA LYS A 2 18.07 7.62 -30.79
C LYS A 2 17.17 6.41 -31.06
N LYS A 3 17.71 5.21 -30.88
CA LYS A 3 16.95 3.97 -30.98
C LYS A 3 16.14 3.82 -29.69
N TYR A 4 14.84 3.94 -29.81
CA TYR A 4 13.92 3.56 -28.73
C TYR A 4 13.90 2.04 -28.61
N LEU A 5 14.58 1.53 -27.60
CA LEU A 5 14.47 0.14 -27.22
C LEU A 5 13.25 0.04 -26.29
N ILE A 6 12.11 -0.35 -26.86
CA ILE A 6 10.95 -0.76 -26.08
C ILE A 6 11.30 -2.12 -25.52
N LEU A 7 11.85 -2.12 -24.30
CA LEU A 7 12.05 -3.37 -23.57
C LEU A 7 10.74 -3.69 -22.86
N ALA A 8 10.05 -4.70 -23.41
CA ALA A 8 8.93 -5.34 -22.74
C ALA A 8 9.49 -6.08 -21.52
N CYS A 9 9.57 -5.42 -20.38
CA CYS A 9 9.81 -6.05 -19.08
C CYS A 9 8.49 -6.42 -18.44
N SER A 10 7.81 -7.37 -19.06
CA SER A 10 6.81 -8.17 -18.39
C SER A 10 7.50 -9.36 -17.76
N ALA A 11 7.10 -9.68 -16.54
CA ALA A 11 7.33 -10.94 -15.86
C ALA A 11 8.63 -11.10 -15.08
N LEU A 12 8.66 -10.55 -13.88
CA LEU A 12 9.48 -11.17 -12.82
C LEU A 12 8.96 -10.97 -11.39
N PHE A 13 7.77 -10.43 -11.19
CA PHE A 13 7.27 -10.19 -9.82
C PHE A 13 6.01 -10.98 -9.43
N PHE A 14 5.47 -11.84 -10.30
CA PHE A 14 4.23 -12.54 -9.97
C PHE A 14 4.35 -14.04 -10.17
N ALA A 15 5.19 -14.68 -9.40
CA ALA A 15 5.20 -16.12 -9.28
C ALA A 15 4.73 -16.48 -7.87
N THR A 16 3.47 -16.59 -7.68
CA THR A 16 2.71 -17.59 -6.92
C THR A 16 1.30 -17.11 -6.68
N SER A 17 0.40 -17.40 -7.57
CA SER A 17 -0.97 -17.55 -7.16
C SER A 17 -1.66 -18.57 -8.03
N CYS A 18 -2.31 -19.46 -7.33
CA CYS A 18 -3.11 -20.56 -7.78
C CYS A 18 -4.00 -20.28 -8.99
N LEU A 19 -3.96 -21.26 -9.89
CA LEU A 19 -5.01 -21.54 -10.87
C LEU A 19 -6.38 -21.55 -10.19
N MET A 20 -7.31 -20.77 -10.73
CA MET A 20 -8.65 -21.23 -11.09
C MET A 20 -9.40 -20.13 -11.86
N GLY A 21 -9.56 -20.40 -13.13
CA GLY A 21 -10.71 -20.21 -13.98
C GLY A 21 -11.44 -18.88 -14.10
N GLY A 22 -11.31 -18.26 -15.29
CA GLY A 22 -12.43 -17.54 -15.89
C GLY A 22 -12.27 -16.02 -16.05
N GLY A 23 -11.88 -15.56 -17.26
CA GLY A 23 -12.33 -14.24 -17.79
C GLY A 23 -11.49 -13.03 -17.45
N SER A 24 -10.42 -12.84 -18.22
CA SER A 24 -9.90 -11.59 -18.79
C SER A 24 -10.31 -10.24 -18.16
N SER A 25 -9.52 -9.78 -17.27
CA SER A 25 -8.91 -8.46 -17.23
C SER A 25 -7.64 -8.61 -16.38
N GLY A 26 -6.50 -8.18 -16.90
CA GLY A 26 -5.21 -8.43 -16.28
C GLY A 26 -5.00 -7.66 -14.97
N SER A 27 -5.79 -7.92 -13.96
CA SER A 27 -5.53 -7.45 -12.60
C SER A 27 -4.42 -8.30 -12.01
N SER A 28 -3.36 -7.67 -11.52
CA SER A 28 -2.30 -8.32 -10.78
C SER A 28 -2.39 -7.94 -9.32
N SER A 29 -2.29 -8.92 -8.42
CA SER A 29 -2.25 -8.68 -6.99
C SER A 29 -1.07 -9.37 -6.35
N SER A 30 -0.50 -8.77 -5.32
CA SER A 30 0.60 -9.32 -4.52
C SER A 30 0.33 -9.10 -3.05
N SER A 31 0.73 -10.08 -2.24
CA SER A 31 0.58 -10.06 -0.80
C SER A 31 1.92 -9.82 -0.13
N TYR A 32 1.96 -8.91 0.82
CA TYR A 32 3.16 -8.49 1.53
C TYR A 32 2.96 -8.63 3.04
N TYR A 33 3.91 -9.28 3.70
CA TYR A 33 3.97 -9.35 5.16
C TYR A 33 5.01 -8.35 5.66
N GLY A 34 4.66 -7.59 6.68
CA GLY A 34 5.55 -6.57 7.20
C GLY A 34 5.13 -6.02 8.55
N LYS A 35 5.88 -5.02 9.00
CA LYS A 35 5.59 -4.31 10.23
C LYS A 35 4.58 -3.20 9.95
N LEU A 36 3.48 -3.20 10.71
CA LEU A 36 2.52 -2.11 10.73
C LEU A 36 2.63 -1.39 12.08
N THR A 37 2.75 -0.08 12.04
CA THR A 37 2.83 0.78 13.22
C THR A 37 1.77 1.86 13.10
N VAL A 38 1.04 2.09 14.17
CA VAL A 38 0.03 3.15 14.28
C VAL A 38 0.46 4.10 15.39
N SER A 39 0.55 5.38 15.06
CA SER A 39 0.90 6.43 16.00
C SER A 39 -0.15 7.54 16.04
N ASP A 40 -0.21 8.26 17.12
CA ASP A 40 -1.02 9.46 17.23
C ASP A 40 -0.36 10.62 16.48
N ILE A 41 -1.12 11.33 15.66
CA ILE A 41 -0.60 12.47 14.88
C ILE A 41 -0.12 13.59 15.80
N SER A 42 -0.86 13.84 16.88
CA SER A 42 -0.59 14.96 17.80
C SER A 42 0.60 14.75 18.72
N THR A 43 0.85 13.50 19.16
CA THR A 43 1.92 13.18 20.13
C THR A 43 3.08 12.43 19.52
N GLY A 44 2.87 11.76 18.38
CA GLY A 44 3.82 10.83 17.78
C GLY A 44 3.92 9.48 18.51
N GLU A 45 3.19 9.29 19.60
CA GLU A 45 3.24 8.06 20.39
C GLU A 45 2.66 6.88 19.61
N VAL A 46 3.33 5.72 19.69
CA VAL A 46 2.85 4.49 19.09
C VAL A 46 1.70 3.92 19.91
N SER A 47 0.52 3.83 19.31
CA SER A 47 -0.68 3.28 19.95
C SER A 47 -0.90 1.80 19.63
N TYR A 48 -0.32 1.32 18.52
CA TYR A 48 -0.42 -0.09 18.10
C TYR A 48 0.73 -0.47 17.17
N SER A 49 1.24 -1.70 17.28
CA SER A 49 2.22 -2.22 16.34
C SER A 49 2.09 -3.74 16.22
N ILE A 50 2.30 -4.27 15.00
CA ILE A 50 2.33 -5.70 14.69
C ILE A 50 3.40 -5.96 13.63
N ASN A 51 4.15 -7.07 13.75
CA ASN A 51 5.29 -7.38 12.86
C ASN A 51 4.92 -8.25 11.64
N ASP A 52 3.74 -8.84 11.64
CA ASP A 52 3.25 -9.78 10.63
C ASP A 52 1.93 -9.32 9.98
N ALA A 53 1.76 -8.01 9.84
CA ALA A 53 0.62 -7.45 9.15
C ALA A 53 0.63 -7.89 7.67
N LEU A 54 -0.53 -8.29 7.17
CA LEU A 54 -0.73 -8.64 5.76
C LEU A 54 -1.34 -7.45 5.02
N VAL A 55 -0.65 -7.01 3.98
CA VAL A 55 -1.15 -6.01 3.04
C VAL A 55 -1.15 -6.60 1.64
N GLU A 56 -2.29 -6.53 0.98
CA GLU A 56 -2.43 -6.88 -0.43
C GLU A 56 -2.37 -5.61 -1.26
N VAL A 57 -1.60 -5.65 -2.34
CA VAL A 57 -1.46 -4.55 -3.30
C VAL A 57 -1.89 -5.08 -4.66
N SER A 58 -2.83 -4.41 -5.29
CA SER A 58 -3.30 -4.79 -6.63
C SER A 58 -3.33 -3.60 -7.58
N ILE A 59 -3.15 -3.91 -8.86
CA ILE A 59 -3.36 -2.99 -9.98
C ILE A 59 -4.62 -3.49 -10.69
N PRO A 60 -5.78 -2.85 -10.47
CA PRO A 60 -7.04 -3.33 -11.02
C PRO A 60 -7.14 -3.14 -12.54
N ASP A 61 -6.43 -2.14 -13.08
CA ASP A 61 -6.40 -1.84 -14.51
C ASP A 61 -4.99 -1.40 -14.92
N VAL A 62 -4.39 -2.12 -15.86
CA VAL A 62 -3.04 -1.81 -16.38
C VAL A 62 -2.98 -0.54 -17.23
N ILE A 63 -4.12 -0.06 -17.71
CA ILE A 63 -4.22 1.17 -18.52
C ILE A 63 -4.24 2.41 -17.62
N VAL A 64 -4.85 2.29 -16.44
CA VAL A 64 -4.95 3.37 -15.47
C VAL A 64 -3.99 3.07 -14.31
N PRO A 65 -2.89 3.84 -14.14
CA PRO A 65 -1.86 3.55 -13.14
C PRO A 65 -2.35 3.88 -11.73
N LYS A 66 -3.09 2.95 -11.14
CA LYS A 66 -3.64 3.05 -9.77
C LYS A 66 -3.41 1.77 -9.01
N PHE A 67 -3.17 1.92 -7.71
CA PHE A 67 -3.15 0.82 -6.75
C PHE A 67 -4.45 0.76 -5.96
N ASP A 68 -4.82 -0.47 -5.61
CA ASP A 68 -5.72 -0.77 -4.50
C ASP A 68 -4.92 -1.48 -3.41
N PHE A 69 -5.08 -1.01 -2.18
CA PHE A 69 -4.43 -1.55 -0.99
C PHE A 69 -5.48 -2.17 -0.06
N ILE A 70 -5.26 -3.42 0.36
CA ILE A 70 -6.10 -4.08 1.35
C ILE A 70 -5.24 -4.38 2.59
N PHE A 71 -5.54 -3.71 3.68
CA PHE A 71 -4.92 -3.93 4.98
C PHE A 71 -5.75 -4.97 5.75
N ASN A 72 -5.25 -6.19 5.82
CA ASN A 72 -5.96 -7.30 6.42
C ASN A 72 -5.80 -7.31 7.94
N ASN A 73 -6.92 -7.47 8.66
CA ASN A 73 -6.95 -7.68 10.11
C ASN A 73 -6.18 -6.63 10.93
N VAL A 74 -6.30 -5.35 10.57
CA VAL A 74 -5.60 -4.26 11.26
C VAL A 74 -6.43 -3.65 12.38
N LYS A 75 -5.73 -3.15 13.40
CA LYS A 75 -6.27 -2.29 14.45
C LYS A 75 -5.58 -0.93 14.34
N PHE A 76 -6.30 0.12 14.68
CA PHE A 76 -5.74 1.48 14.76
C PHE A 76 -5.50 1.91 16.22
N ASP A 77 -5.86 1.05 17.16
CA ASP A 77 -5.63 1.22 18.58
C ASP A 77 -5.64 -0.16 19.25
N ALA A 78 -4.78 -0.40 20.23
CA ALA A 78 -4.73 -1.66 20.96
C ALA A 78 -6.07 -2.00 21.66
N ALA A 79 -6.82 -0.97 22.08
CA ALA A 79 -8.13 -1.12 22.73
C ALA A 79 -9.27 -1.44 21.74
N MET A 80 -9.04 -1.43 20.42
CA MET A 80 -10.09 -1.80 19.46
C MET A 80 -10.50 -3.26 19.65
N PRO A 81 -11.80 -3.55 19.88
CA PRO A 81 -12.27 -4.92 20.10
C PRO A 81 -12.28 -5.76 18.83
N VAL A 82 -12.28 -5.12 17.66
CA VAL A 82 -12.40 -5.76 16.35
C VAL A 82 -11.26 -5.35 15.44
N GLN A 83 -10.73 -6.32 14.70
CA GLN A 83 -9.83 -6.08 13.57
C GLN A 83 -10.64 -5.70 12.33
N LEU A 84 -10.08 -4.83 11.50
CA LEU A 84 -10.71 -4.37 10.28
C LEU A 84 -9.94 -4.89 9.06
N CYS A 85 -10.68 -5.20 8.00
CA CYS A 85 -10.14 -5.33 6.66
C CYS A 85 -10.44 -4.01 5.96
N LEU A 86 -9.41 -3.14 5.84
CA LEU A 86 -9.54 -1.80 5.28
C LEU A 86 -9.00 -1.78 3.85
N GLU A 87 -9.85 -1.43 2.91
CA GLU A 87 -9.48 -1.28 1.52
C GLU A 87 -9.41 0.21 1.15
N ILE A 88 -8.27 0.63 0.59
CA ILE A 88 -8.01 1.98 0.08
C ILE A 88 -7.77 1.87 -1.41
N SER A 89 -8.76 2.24 -2.21
CA SER A 89 -8.75 2.00 -3.65
C SER A 89 -8.45 3.27 -4.46
N ASN A 90 -8.05 3.05 -5.72
CA ASN A 90 -7.82 4.10 -6.71
C ASN A 90 -6.69 5.07 -6.35
N VAL A 91 -5.64 4.62 -5.69
CA VAL A 91 -4.46 5.43 -5.36
C VAL A 91 -3.57 5.57 -6.60
N PRO A 92 -3.40 6.77 -7.18
CA PRO A 92 -2.58 6.96 -8.36
C PRO A 92 -1.10 6.72 -8.06
N PHE A 93 -0.36 6.15 -9.02
CA PHE A 93 1.07 5.99 -8.93
C PHE A 93 1.79 6.43 -10.21
N VAL A 94 3.10 6.65 -10.08
CA VAL A 94 4.03 6.83 -11.19
C VAL A 94 5.13 5.78 -11.08
N SER A 95 5.59 5.26 -12.20
CA SER A 95 6.74 4.37 -12.23
C SER A 95 8.01 5.16 -12.50
N THR A 96 9.05 4.85 -11.76
CA THR A 96 10.40 5.37 -11.94
C THR A 96 11.39 4.22 -11.99
N VAL A 97 12.50 4.41 -12.68
CA VAL A 97 13.59 3.45 -12.72
C VAL A 97 14.66 3.91 -11.75
N SER A 98 15.27 2.98 -11.01
CA SER A 98 16.40 3.30 -10.13
C SER A 98 17.56 3.89 -10.91
N GLU A 99 18.49 4.62 -10.24
CA GLU A 99 19.64 5.28 -10.88
C GLU A 99 20.54 4.29 -11.63
N ASP A 100 20.62 3.05 -11.16
CA ASP A 100 21.37 1.95 -11.80
C ASP A 100 20.59 1.22 -12.88
N GLU A 101 19.39 1.67 -13.22
CA GLU A 101 18.47 1.09 -14.22
C GLU A 101 18.09 -0.38 -13.96
N THR A 102 18.33 -0.88 -12.75
CA THR A 102 18.10 -2.31 -12.43
C THR A 102 16.75 -2.58 -11.81
N MET A 103 16.07 -1.57 -11.24
CA MET A 103 14.83 -1.75 -10.49
C MET A 103 13.76 -0.76 -10.91
N LEU A 104 12.53 -1.27 -10.97
CA LEU A 104 11.34 -0.46 -11.17
C LEU A 104 10.72 -0.11 -9.81
N ASN A 105 10.55 1.18 -9.56
CA ASN A 105 9.90 1.70 -8.37
C ASN A 105 8.56 2.32 -8.76
N TYR A 106 7.54 2.06 -7.95
CA TYR A 106 6.24 2.66 -8.09
C TYR A 106 6.01 3.61 -6.90
N ILE A 107 6.04 4.90 -7.17
CA ILE A 107 5.76 5.93 -6.16
C ILE A 107 4.29 6.31 -6.27
N PHE A 108 3.57 6.25 -5.16
CA PHE A 108 2.14 6.55 -5.14
C PHE A 108 1.83 7.65 -4.14
N LYS A 109 0.78 8.41 -4.46
CA LYS A 109 0.20 9.42 -3.58
C LYS A 109 -1.27 9.59 -3.89
N GLY A 110 -2.10 9.54 -2.86
CA GLY A 110 -3.54 9.79 -2.95
C GLY A 110 -4.00 10.67 -1.81
N GLU A 111 -5.09 11.41 -2.03
CA GLU A 111 -5.63 12.34 -1.06
C GLU A 111 -7.15 12.21 -0.96
N ASN A 112 -7.67 12.45 0.24
CA ASN A 112 -9.13 12.50 0.51
C ASN A 112 -9.91 11.25 0.12
N ILE A 113 -9.32 10.07 0.31
CA ILE A 113 -9.92 8.79 -0.07
C ILE A 113 -10.82 8.28 1.05
N VAL A 114 -12.04 7.87 0.71
CA VAL A 114 -12.92 7.15 1.61
C VAL A 114 -12.66 5.66 1.43
N PRO A 115 -12.12 4.98 2.44
CA PRO A 115 -11.86 3.54 2.34
C PRO A 115 -13.15 2.74 2.44
N THR A 116 -13.08 1.47 2.04
CA THR A 116 -14.17 0.52 2.26
C THR A 116 -13.80 -0.48 3.37
N VAL A 117 -14.83 -0.96 4.06
CA VAL A 117 -14.76 -2.07 5.01
C VAL A 117 -15.89 -3.03 4.66
N GLY A 118 -15.53 -4.27 4.26
CA GLY A 118 -16.52 -5.24 3.80
C GLY A 118 -17.32 -4.75 2.58
N GLY A 119 -16.67 -4.04 1.66
CA GLY A 119 -17.26 -3.51 0.43
C GLY A 119 -18.16 -2.28 0.62
N LYS A 120 -18.24 -1.70 1.83
CA LYS A 120 -19.02 -0.49 2.11
C LYS A 120 -18.12 0.68 2.43
N ALA A 121 -18.42 1.85 1.87
CA ALA A 121 -17.72 3.10 2.17
C ALA A 121 -17.78 3.40 3.68
N TYR A 122 -16.63 3.78 4.24
CA TYR A 122 -16.47 3.98 5.67
C TYR A 122 -15.84 5.34 5.99
N ASP A 123 -16.66 6.40 5.87
CA ASP A 123 -16.24 7.81 6.06
C ASP A 123 -15.55 8.07 7.40
N LYS A 124 -15.88 7.27 8.41
CA LYS A 124 -15.28 7.34 9.74
C LYS A 124 -13.75 7.13 9.74
N TYR A 125 -13.22 6.51 8.68
CA TYR A 125 -11.79 6.27 8.47
C TYR A 125 -11.27 6.97 7.22
N LYS A 126 -11.90 8.08 6.80
CA LYS A 126 -11.43 8.86 5.65
C LYS A 126 -9.95 9.14 5.76
N VAL A 127 -9.21 8.75 4.72
CA VAL A 127 -7.78 8.96 4.59
C VAL A 127 -7.54 10.33 3.97
N SER A 128 -6.87 11.22 4.68
CA SER A 128 -6.54 12.55 4.14
C SER A 128 -5.39 12.49 3.14
N ILE A 129 -4.41 11.64 3.42
CA ILE A 129 -3.26 11.36 2.55
C ILE A 129 -2.87 9.91 2.69
N ILE A 130 -2.50 9.28 1.57
CA ILE A 130 -1.77 8.02 1.49
C ILE A 130 -0.63 8.20 0.52
N GLU A 131 0.58 7.76 0.90
CA GLU A 131 1.77 7.88 0.07
C GLU A 131 2.77 6.78 0.40
N GLY A 132 3.70 6.53 -0.52
CA GLY A 132 4.75 5.55 -0.33
C GLY A 132 5.35 5.03 -1.62
N CYS A 133 6.00 3.88 -1.51
CA CYS A 133 6.69 3.23 -2.61
C CYS A 133 6.44 1.72 -2.59
N VAL A 134 6.27 1.15 -3.78
CA VAL A 134 6.29 -0.30 -4.02
C VAL A 134 7.48 -0.60 -4.93
N SER A 135 8.43 -1.37 -4.41
CA SER A 135 9.62 -1.80 -5.13
C SER A 135 10.00 -3.21 -4.65
N THR A 136 11.26 -3.49 -4.33
CA THR A 136 11.67 -4.70 -3.58
C THR A 136 11.15 -4.69 -2.15
N THR A 137 10.91 -3.50 -1.61
CA THR A 137 10.21 -3.27 -0.35
C THR A 137 8.91 -2.52 -0.63
N VAL A 138 7.98 -2.64 0.30
CA VAL A 138 6.72 -1.89 0.28
C VAL A 138 6.69 -1.01 1.51
N ASP A 139 6.59 0.29 1.28
CA ASP A 139 6.49 1.31 2.32
C ASP A 139 5.22 2.12 2.06
N ILE A 140 4.31 2.12 3.02
CA ILE A 140 3.01 2.80 2.92
C ILE A 140 2.81 3.64 4.17
N THR A 141 2.52 4.91 3.98
CA THR A 141 2.07 5.80 5.06
C THR A 141 0.69 6.35 4.72
N PHE A 142 -0.23 6.33 5.67
CA PHE A 142 -1.50 7.04 5.51
C PHE A 142 -1.99 7.65 6.82
N VAL A 143 -2.84 8.66 6.69
CA VAL A 143 -3.32 9.49 7.79
C VAL A 143 -4.83 9.48 7.86
N ILE A 144 -5.38 9.21 9.05
CA ILE A 144 -6.80 9.22 9.37
C ILE A 144 -7.06 10.33 10.41
N PRO A 145 -7.33 11.58 9.98
CA PRO A 145 -7.43 12.73 10.90
C PRO A 145 -8.56 12.57 11.92
N SER A 146 -9.71 12.01 11.51
CA SER A 146 -10.86 11.76 12.37
C SER A 146 -10.57 10.86 13.57
N LYS A 147 -9.45 10.12 13.51
CA LYS A 147 -8.98 9.23 14.58
C LYS A 147 -7.69 9.73 15.23
N ASN A 148 -7.13 10.83 14.76
CA ASN A 148 -5.82 11.32 15.15
C ASN A 148 -4.72 10.25 14.94
N LYS A 149 -4.80 9.44 13.84
CA LYS A 149 -3.89 8.32 13.61
C LYS A 149 -3.12 8.47 12.31
N ARG A 150 -1.82 8.16 12.41
CA ARG A 150 -0.93 7.88 11.28
C ARG A 150 -0.60 6.40 11.29
N VAL A 151 -0.75 5.76 10.14
CA VAL A 151 -0.41 4.36 9.94
C VAL A 151 0.80 4.28 9.03
N TYR A 152 1.76 3.47 9.42
CA TYR A 152 2.94 3.15 8.64
C TYR A 152 3.06 1.64 8.50
N PHE A 153 3.27 1.17 7.28
CA PHE A 153 3.54 -0.23 6.96
C PHE A 153 4.84 -0.33 6.18
N THR A 154 5.70 -1.27 6.54
CA THR A 154 6.94 -1.55 5.82
C THR A 154 7.27 -3.04 5.81
N THR A 155 7.82 -3.50 4.68
CA THR A 155 8.40 -4.84 4.53
C THR A 155 9.90 -4.86 4.81
N ALA A 156 10.55 -3.72 5.02
CA ALA A 156 11.97 -3.64 5.35
C ALA A 156 12.24 -4.25 6.72
N LYS A 157 13.27 -5.09 6.82
CA LYS A 157 13.60 -5.82 8.06
C LYS A 157 14.03 -4.91 9.23
N ASP A 158 14.50 -3.69 8.95
CA ASP A 158 15.05 -2.76 9.94
C ASP A 158 14.38 -1.37 9.93
N GLY A 159 13.25 -1.25 9.26
CA GLY A 159 12.67 0.04 8.92
C GLY A 159 11.73 0.65 9.96
N ILE A 160 12.24 1.58 10.74
CA ILE A 160 11.47 2.75 11.20
C ILE A 160 12.03 3.93 10.40
N PRO A 161 11.26 4.57 9.51
CA PRO A 161 11.73 5.83 8.93
C PRO A 161 11.86 6.84 10.05
N THR A 162 13.06 7.40 10.17
CA THR A 162 13.28 8.58 11.02
C THR A 162 12.46 9.72 10.40
N PRO A 163 11.57 10.39 11.13
CA PRO A 163 10.93 11.58 10.60
C PRO A 163 12.02 12.61 10.27
N GLU A 164 12.11 12.97 9.00
CA GLU A 164 12.92 14.12 8.61
C GLU A 164 12.31 15.37 9.25
N ASN A 165 13.15 16.09 10.02
CA ASN A 165 12.82 17.37 10.63
C ASN A 165 12.67 18.48 9.59
#